data_05dae9362344a4a763dbf903fd5bb727
#
_entry.id   05dae9362344a4a763dbf903fd5bb727
#
_cell.length_a   1.000
_cell.length_b   1.000
_cell.length_c   1.000
_cell.angle_alpha   90.00
_cell.angle_beta   90.00
_cell.angle_gamma   90.00
#
_symmetry.space_group_name_H-M   'P 1'
#
loop_
_entity.id
_entity.type
_entity.pdbx_description
1 polymer ?
#
loop_
_entity_poly.entity_id
_entity_poly.type
_entity_poly.pdbx_seq_one_letter_code
_entity_poly.pdbx_strand_id
1 'polypeptide(L)'
;MVNKIVVCTCGSPSIAVMEASVRAYVPEMELVIHRVEKSNFGDCYNKAMTEAFETDEEIIIANDDVVITPNTVSVLLEDIQAIKNHGVEKIGLVGSLADNAKMHQSIQFIPAEKRTIRPTNMLMPIFAWISRQAFQEVQFPPLNWFSDDVMCEDLMARGYTNFMSRSYVHHVGSSTIGGDEKKHFEAALPWLTENRPDYLRKWVLSRQHV
;
A
#
# COMPACT_ATOMS: atom_id res chain seq x y z
N MET A 1 17.43 8.52 1.99
CA MET A 1 16.38 9.45 2.46
C MET A 1 15.20 9.33 1.49
N VAL A 2 13.97 9.21 1.97
CA VAL A 2 12.79 9.06 1.09
C VAL A 2 12.50 10.39 0.41
N ASN A 3 12.51 10.41 -0.92
CA ASN A 3 12.32 11.62 -1.71
C ASN A 3 11.17 11.51 -2.72
N LYS A 4 10.63 10.28 -2.91
CA LYS A 4 9.62 10.01 -3.94
C LYS A 4 8.33 9.46 -3.40
N ILE A 5 7.23 9.95 -3.97
CA ILE A 5 5.90 9.34 -3.89
C ILE A 5 5.55 8.84 -5.28
N VAL A 6 5.31 7.53 -5.41
CA VAL A 6 5.00 6.85 -6.68
C VAL A 6 3.52 6.50 -6.71
N VAL A 7 2.84 6.90 -7.77
CA VAL A 7 1.40 6.73 -7.97
C VAL A 7 1.14 6.14 -9.34
N CYS A 8 0.30 5.11 -9.40
CA CYS A 8 -0.26 4.62 -10.65
C CYS A 8 -1.70 5.11 -10.80
N THR A 9 -2.06 5.64 -11.97
CA THR A 9 -3.42 6.13 -12.24
C THR A 9 -3.92 5.71 -13.61
N CYS A 10 -5.19 5.32 -13.68
CA CYS A 10 -5.93 5.11 -14.93
C CYS A 10 -6.66 6.39 -15.38
N GLY A 11 -6.30 7.55 -14.85
CA GLY A 11 -6.91 8.84 -15.17
C GLY A 11 -8.07 9.24 -14.25
N SER A 12 -8.06 8.77 -13.00
CA SER A 12 -9.02 9.24 -11.98
C SER A 12 -8.94 10.76 -11.81
N PRO A 13 -10.07 11.47 -11.73
CA PRO A 13 -10.09 12.90 -11.40
C PRO A 13 -9.44 13.23 -10.05
N SER A 14 -9.44 12.29 -9.12
CA SER A 14 -8.87 12.44 -7.77
C SER A 14 -7.36 12.73 -7.78
N ILE A 15 -6.65 12.34 -8.85
CA ILE A 15 -5.21 12.60 -8.96
C ILE A 15 -4.87 14.09 -8.85
N ALA A 16 -5.71 14.97 -9.38
CA ALA A 16 -5.49 16.42 -9.28
C ALA A 16 -5.54 16.92 -7.83
N VAL A 17 -6.39 16.32 -7.00
CA VAL A 17 -6.49 16.65 -5.57
C VAL A 17 -5.28 16.12 -4.81
N MET A 18 -4.83 14.91 -5.13
CA MET A 18 -3.60 14.36 -4.58
C MET A 18 -2.40 15.24 -4.93
N GLU A 19 -2.20 15.58 -6.20
CA GLU A 19 -1.12 16.49 -6.64
C GLU A 19 -1.15 17.81 -5.86
N ALA A 20 -2.34 18.40 -5.71
CA ALA A 20 -2.50 19.64 -4.96
C ALA A 20 -2.09 19.49 -3.49
N SER A 21 -2.46 18.38 -2.83
CA SER A 21 -2.11 18.12 -1.44
C SER A 21 -0.62 17.87 -1.25
N VAL A 22 0.03 17.11 -2.14
CA VAL A 22 1.49 16.88 -2.13
C VAL A 22 2.23 18.21 -2.31
N ARG A 23 1.85 19.00 -3.30
CA ARG A 23 2.45 20.32 -3.55
C ARG A 23 2.29 21.29 -2.37
N ALA A 24 1.16 21.20 -1.67
CA ALA A 24 0.87 22.07 -0.54
C ALA A 24 1.64 21.70 0.74
N TYR A 25 1.83 20.42 1.00
CA TYR A 25 2.31 19.96 2.30
C TYR A 25 3.72 19.37 2.29
N VAL A 26 4.19 18.89 1.13
CA VAL A 26 5.53 18.29 0.98
C VAL A 26 6.14 18.63 -0.38
N PRO A 27 6.27 19.93 -0.71
CA PRO A 27 6.72 20.38 -2.04
C PRO A 27 8.14 19.91 -2.40
N GLU A 28 8.91 19.45 -1.41
CA GLU A 28 10.25 18.88 -1.58
C GLU A 28 10.24 17.44 -2.07
N MET A 29 9.10 16.75 -1.98
CA MET A 29 8.96 15.37 -2.46
C MET A 29 8.68 15.34 -3.97
N GLU A 30 9.37 14.49 -4.68
CA GLU A 30 9.06 14.19 -6.08
C GLU A 30 7.80 13.30 -6.15
N LEU A 31 6.75 13.82 -6.78
CA LEU A 31 5.55 13.04 -7.11
C LEU A 31 5.68 12.45 -8.51
N VAL A 32 5.87 11.14 -8.59
CA VAL A 32 6.01 10.39 -9.85
C VAL A 32 4.68 9.74 -10.19
N ILE A 33 4.03 10.19 -11.28
CA ILE A 33 2.73 9.68 -11.71
C ILE A 33 2.88 8.82 -12.95
N HIS A 34 2.64 7.52 -12.80
CA HIS A 34 2.55 6.59 -13.91
C HIS A 34 1.12 6.50 -14.42
N ARG A 35 0.90 7.00 -15.64
CA ARG A 35 -0.39 6.84 -16.33
C ARG A 35 -0.43 5.48 -17.00
N VAL A 36 -1.41 4.66 -16.62
CA VAL A 36 -1.49 3.26 -17.04
C VAL A 36 -2.73 3.04 -17.89
N GLU A 37 -2.54 2.47 -19.06
CA GLU A 37 -3.64 1.98 -19.89
C GLU A 37 -3.84 0.48 -19.62
N LYS A 38 -4.99 0.09 -19.05
CA LYS A 38 -5.46 -1.31 -18.93
C LYS A 38 -4.41 -2.34 -18.48
N SER A 39 -3.93 -2.22 -17.25
CA SER A 39 -3.15 -3.26 -16.58
C SER A 39 -3.75 -3.54 -15.19
N ASN A 40 -3.29 -4.59 -14.52
CA ASN A 40 -3.66 -4.83 -13.14
C ASN A 40 -2.80 -4.01 -12.17
N PHE A 41 -3.25 -3.90 -10.92
CA PHE A 41 -2.58 -3.14 -9.88
C PHE A 41 -1.12 -3.60 -9.68
N GLY A 42 -0.91 -4.91 -9.55
CA GLY A 42 0.41 -5.45 -9.25
C GLY A 42 1.45 -5.12 -10.33
N ASP A 43 1.14 -5.38 -11.61
CA ASP A 43 2.06 -5.11 -12.72
C ASP A 43 2.35 -3.61 -12.84
N CYS A 44 1.32 -2.75 -12.65
CA CYS A 44 1.50 -1.31 -12.71
C CYS A 44 2.49 -0.82 -11.65
N TYR A 45 2.26 -1.20 -10.39
CA TYR A 45 3.14 -0.78 -9.29
C TYR A 45 4.51 -1.41 -9.37
N ASN A 46 4.65 -2.68 -9.79
CA ASN A 46 5.96 -3.30 -9.98
C ASN A 46 6.80 -2.56 -11.01
N LYS A 47 6.20 -2.17 -12.14
CA LYS A 47 6.90 -1.36 -13.16
C LYS A 47 7.32 0.00 -12.62
N ALA A 48 6.38 0.72 -12.02
CA ALA A 48 6.62 2.06 -11.48
C ALA A 48 7.68 2.06 -10.37
N MET A 49 7.63 1.08 -9.46
CA MET A 49 8.62 0.91 -8.42
C MET A 49 10.00 0.50 -8.95
N THR A 50 10.05 -0.36 -9.97
CA THR A 50 11.32 -0.74 -10.62
C THR A 50 12.04 0.51 -11.14
N GLU A 51 11.33 1.39 -11.86
CA GLU A 51 11.87 2.65 -12.37
C GLU A 51 12.30 3.60 -11.22
N ALA A 52 11.47 3.73 -10.18
CA ALA A 52 11.80 4.60 -9.04
C ALA A 52 13.03 4.11 -8.27
N PHE A 53 13.18 2.80 -8.11
CA PHE A 53 14.31 2.18 -7.43
C PHE A 53 15.62 2.18 -8.23
N GLU A 54 15.66 2.66 -9.47
CA GLU A 54 16.92 2.90 -10.16
C GLU A 54 17.76 3.98 -9.45
N THR A 55 17.11 4.94 -8.83
CA THR A 55 17.76 6.09 -8.16
C THR A 55 17.58 6.13 -6.65
N ASP A 56 16.55 5.52 -6.10
CA ASP A 56 16.19 5.61 -4.70
C ASP A 56 16.26 4.26 -3.97
N GLU A 57 16.63 4.26 -2.70
CA GLU A 57 16.65 3.07 -1.85
C GLU A 57 15.33 2.85 -1.10
N GLU A 58 14.54 3.90 -0.96
CA GLU A 58 13.30 3.93 -0.20
C GLU A 58 12.32 4.86 -0.89
N ILE A 59 11.08 4.43 -1.06
CA ILE A 59 10.00 5.21 -1.68
C ILE A 59 8.72 5.09 -0.89
N ILE A 60 7.78 5.99 -1.18
CA ILE A 60 6.38 5.87 -0.78
C ILE A 60 5.58 5.52 -2.03
N ILE A 61 4.72 4.52 -1.94
CA ILE A 61 3.70 4.23 -2.95
C ILE A 61 2.35 4.72 -2.45
N ALA A 62 1.51 5.22 -3.34
CA ALA A 62 0.20 5.75 -2.96
C ALA A 62 -0.85 5.53 -4.04
N ASN A 63 -2.11 5.35 -3.64
CA ASN A 63 -3.24 5.36 -4.56
C ASN A 63 -3.48 6.78 -5.12
N ASP A 64 -4.11 6.88 -6.28
CA ASP A 64 -4.41 8.13 -6.96
C ASP A 64 -5.61 8.91 -6.39
N ASP A 65 -6.29 8.34 -5.40
CA ASP A 65 -7.44 8.91 -4.70
C ASP A 65 -7.16 9.21 -3.22
N VAL A 66 -5.90 9.53 -2.92
CA VAL A 66 -5.42 9.90 -1.58
C VAL A 66 -5.25 11.41 -1.48
N VAL A 67 -5.59 11.96 -0.33
CA VAL A 67 -5.25 13.33 0.07
C VAL A 67 -4.39 13.26 1.33
N ILE A 68 -3.16 13.76 1.23
CA ILE A 68 -2.28 13.84 2.40
C ILE A 68 -2.62 15.06 3.26
N THR A 69 -2.22 15.00 4.52
CA THR A 69 -2.34 16.08 5.51
C THR A 69 -0.95 16.69 5.79
N PRO A 70 -0.87 17.86 6.46
CA PRO A 70 0.42 18.48 6.78
C PRO A 70 1.42 17.55 7.50
N ASN A 71 0.93 16.58 8.27
CA ASN A 71 1.76 15.69 9.08
C ASN A 71 1.88 14.27 8.51
N THR A 72 1.27 13.96 7.37
CA THR A 72 1.23 12.60 6.83
C THR A 72 2.65 12.03 6.63
N VAL A 73 3.48 12.73 5.87
CA VAL A 73 4.81 12.25 5.52
C VAL A 73 5.75 12.30 6.72
N SER A 74 5.76 13.40 7.48
CA SER A 74 6.65 13.54 8.64
C SER A 74 6.42 12.44 9.67
N VAL A 75 5.16 12.16 10.02
CA VAL A 75 4.81 11.08 10.97
C VAL A 75 5.17 9.71 10.41
N LEU A 76 4.96 9.45 9.11
CA LEU A 76 5.36 8.19 8.49
C LEU A 76 6.88 7.97 8.60
N LEU A 77 7.67 8.99 8.27
CA LEU A 77 9.14 8.91 8.34
C LEU A 77 9.67 8.79 9.77
N GLU A 78 9.06 9.50 10.73
CA GLU A 78 9.36 9.34 12.17
C GLU A 78 9.10 7.90 12.64
N ASP A 79 7.98 7.31 12.24
CA ASP A 79 7.61 5.95 12.61
C ASP A 79 8.57 4.91 12.02
N ILE A 80 8.96 5.09 10.74
CA ILE A 80 9.96 4.24 10.09
C ILE A 80 11.30 4.32 10.84
N GLN A 81 11.73 5.54 11.19
CA GLN A 81 12.97 5.72 11.96
C GLN A 81 12.88 5.09 13.35
N ALA A 82 11.73 5.20 14.02
CA ALA A 82 11.49 4.53 15.28
C ALA A 82 11.58 3.00 15.17
N ILE A 83 10.99 2.40 14.12
CA ILE A 83 11.08 0.97 13.84
C ILE A 83 12.54 0.55 13.64
N LYS A 84 13.30 1.29 12.82
CA LYS A 84 14.73 1.04 12.59
C LYS A 84 15.54 1.14 13.90
N ASN A 85 15.28 2.14 14.72
CA ASN A 85 15.95 2.34 16.01
C ASN A 85 15.64 1.23 17.04
N HIS A 86 14.52 0.54 16.91
CA HIS A 86 14.20 -0.66 17.70
C HIS A 86 14.87 -1.93 17.20
N GLY A 87 15.76 -1.85 16.22
CA GLY A 87 16.56 -2.97 15.73
C GLY A 87 15.82 -3.89 14.77
N VAL A 88 14.73 -3.45 14.14
CA VAL A 88 14.05 -4.23 13.11
C VAL A 88 14.85 -4.15 11.81
N GLU A 89 15.50 -5.24 11.43
CA GLU A 89 16.37 -5.30 10.24
C GLU A 89 15.59 -5.47 8.93
N LYS A 90 14.55 -6.31 8.94
CA LYS A 90 13.71 -6.60 7.76
C LYS A 90 12.34 -5.93 7.93
N ILE A 91 12.25 -4.70 7.44
CA ILE A 91 10.99 -3.94 7.42
C ILE A 91 10.33 -4.15 6.07
N GLY A 92 9.10 -4.68 6.07
CA GLY A 92 8.27 -4.84 4.89
C GLY A 92 7.59 -3.53 4.50
N LEU A 93 6.28 -3.55 4.31
CA LEU A 93 5.49 -2.35 4.09
C LEU A 93 5.24 -1.61 5.41
N VAL A 94 5.32 -0.28 5.40
CA VAL A 94 4.87 0.58 6.51
C VAL A 94 3.74 1.46 6.00
N GLY A 95 2.50 1.13 6.36
CA GLY A 95 1.30 1.78 5.81
C GLY A 95 0.69 2.81 6.74
N SER A 96 0.11 3.86 6.17
CA SER A 96 -0.65 4.88 6.88
C SER A 96 -2.06 4.39 7.22
N LEU A 97 -2.63 4.93 8.29
CA LEU A 97 -4.06 4.84 8.58
C LEU A 97 -4.84 5.62 7.52
N ALA A 98 -6.07 5.21 7.27
CA ALA A 98 -6.99 5.93 6.40
C ALA A 98 -8.41 5.91 6.97
N ASP A 99 -9.29 6.75 6.50
CA ASP A 99 -10.72 6.71 6.84
C ASP A 99 -11.45 5.60 6.08
N ASN A 100 -11.14 5.40 4.81
CA ASN A 100 -11.78 4.42 3.94
C ASN A 100 -10.80 3.27 3.63
N ALA A 101 -10.69 2.32 4.54
CA ALA A 101 -9.77 1.20 4.48
C ALA A 101 -10.35 -0.05 5.18
N LYS A 102 -9.64 -1.18 5.11
CA LYS A 102 -9.97 -2.38 5.92
C LYS A 102 -10.00 -2.02 7.40
N MET A 103 -10.83 -2.69 8.20
CA MET A 103 -11.11 -2.36 9.61
C MET A 103 -9.86 -2.10 10.46
N HIS A 104 -8.80 -2.91 10.28
CA HIS A 104 -7.56 -2.79 11.05
C HIS A 104 -6.65 -1.63 10.63
N GLN A 105 -6.98 -0.92 9.56
CA GLN A 105 -6.28 0.25 9.02
C GLN A 105 -7.15 1.51 9.04
N SER A 106 -8.47 1.35 9.21
CA SER A 106 -9.40 2.47 9.20
C SER A 106 -9.50 3.15 10.56
N ILE A 107 -9.35 4.48 10.56
CA ILE A 107 -9.54 5.32 11.76
C ILE A 107 -10.97 5.29 12.28
N GLN A 108 -11.94 4.86 11.49
CA GLN A 108 -13.34 4.73 11.92
C GLN A 108 -13.52 3.59 12.92
N PHE A 109 -12.66 2.55 12.86
CA PHE A 109 -12.74 1.36 13.70
C PHE A 109 -11.62 1.27 14.74
N ILE A 110 -10.56 2.10 14.60
CA ILE A 110 -9.43 2.10 15.52
C ILE A 110 -9.56 3.27 16.48
N PRO A 111 -9.79 3.02 17.78
CA PRO A 111 -9.80 4.06 18.81
C PRO A 111 -8.50 4.86 18.81
N ALA A 112 -8.58 6.15 19.12
CA ALA A 112 -7.43 7.06 19.03
C ALA A 112 -6.20 6.58 19.84
N GLU A 113 -6.43 6.06 21.02
CA GLU A 113 -5.39 5.51 21.92
C GLU A 113 -4.71 4.24 21.40
N LYS A 114 -5.30 3.57 20.39
CA LYS A 114 -4.75 2.39 19.70
C LYS A 114 -4.07 2.71 18.36
N ARG A 115 -4.06 3.99 17.98
CA ARG A 115 -3.36 4.45 16.75
C ARG A 115 -1.87 4.61 17.01
N THR A 116 -1.20 3.48 17.21
CA THR A 116 0.23 3.40 17.53
C THR A 116 0.97 2.67 16.41
N ILE A 117 2.31 2.79 16.40
CA ILE A 117 3.15 1.92 15.58
C ILE A 117 2.92 0.49 16.04
N ARG A 118 2.55 -0.41 15.12
CA ARG A 118 2.32 -1.81 15.44
C ARG A 118 2.59 -2.71 14.25
N PRO A 119 3.10 -3.93 14.48
CA PRO A 119 3.18 -4.93 13.42
C PRO A 119 1.77 -5.30 12.93
N THR A 120 1.69 -5.66 11.65
CA THR A 120 0.44 -6.11 11.02
C THR A 120 0.72 -7.21 10.01
N ASN A 121 -0.17 -8.18 9.93
CA ASN A 121 -0.08 -9.25 8.94
C ASN A 121 -0.54 -8.80 7.54
N MET A 122 -1.29 -7.71 7.48
CA MET A 122 -1.94 -7.27 6.27
C MET A 122 -2.14 -5.76 6.31
N LEU A 123 -1.89 -5.08 5.21
CA LEU A 123 -2.24 -3.68 5.02
C LEU A 123 -2.56 -3.42 3.54
N MET A 124 -3.39 -2.43 3.31
CA MET A 124 -3.61 -1.86 1.98
C MET A 124 -2.54 -0.78 1.76
N PRO A 125 -1.76 -0.82 0.68
CA PRO A 125 -0.72 0.17 0.43
C PRO A 125 -1.31 1.49 -0.13
N ILE A 126 -2.36 1.99 0.51
CA ILE A 126 -3.05 3.24 0.17
C ILE A 126 -2.08 4.42 0.17
N PHE A 127 -1.21 4.44 1.17
CA PHE A 127 -0.04 5.32 1.30
C PHE A 127 0.97 4.59 2.16
N ALA A 128 1.98 4.00 1.54
CA ALA A 128 2.88 3.08 2.23
C ALA A 128 4.33 3.24 1.78
N TRP A 129 5.23 3.19 2.75
CA TRP A 129 6.67 3.11 2.52
C TRP A 129 7.11 1.68 2.22
N ILE A 130 8.12 1.57 1.36
CA ILE A 130 8.82 0.32 1.06
C ILE A 130 10.28 0.60 0.70
N SER A 131 11.19 -0.33 1.06
CA SER A 131 12.59 -0.29 0.65
C SER A 131 12.83 -1.05 -0.65
N ARG A 132 13.89 -0.67 -1.38
CA ARG A 132 14.38 -1.40 -2.56
C ARG A 132 14.64 -2.87 -2.22
N GLN A 133 15.27 -3.14 -1.09
CA GLN A 133 15.58 -4.50 -0.65
C GLN A 133 14.32 -5.37 -0.52
N ALA A 134 13.28 -4.88 0.16
CA ALA A 134 12.03 -5.61 0.31
C ALA A 134 11.37 -5.87 -1.05
N PHE A 135 11.36 -4.87 -1.94
CA PHE A 135 10.79 -4.97 -3.27
C PHE A 135 11.55 -5.94 -4.19
N GLN A 136 12.88 -6.00 -4.09
CA GLN A 136 13.70 -6.96 -4.86
C GLN A 136 13.45 -8.41 -4.44
N GLU A 137 13.15 -8.66 -3.16
CA GLU A 137 12.82 -9.99 -2.66
C GLU A 137 11.36 -10.39 -2.92
N VAL A 138 10.43 -9.41 -2.93
CA VAL A 138 8.99 -9.65 -3.08
C VAL A 138 8.34 -8.54 -3.90
N GLN A 139 7.61 -8.91 -4.93
CA GLN A 139 6.84 -8.02 -5.78
C GLN A 139 5.35 -8.31 -5.65
N PHE A 140 4.51 -7.37 -6.06
CA PHE A 140 3.07 -7.58 -6.14
C PHE A 140 2.74 -8.69 -7.16
N PRO A 141 1.84 -9.63 -6.88
CA PRO A 141 1.32 -10.52 -7.91
C PRO A 141 0.50 -9.74 -8.95
N PRO A 142 0.35 -10.27 -10.17
CA PRO A 142 -0.33 -9.60 -11.27
C PRO A 142 -1.86 -9.62 -11.09
N LEU A 143 -2.34 -9.00 -10.02
CA LEU A 143 -3.73 -8.97 -9.60
C LEU A 143 -4.19 -7.54 -9.32
N ASN A 144 -5.49 -7.26 -9.52
CA ASN A 144 -6.12 -6.05 -8.99
C ASN A 144 -6.60 -6.25 -7.55
N TRP A 145 -7.17 -7.40 -7.23
CA TRP A 145 -7.67 -7.77 -5.92
C TRP A 145 -6.76 -8.79 -5.28
N PHE A 146 -6.48 -8.70 -3.99
CA PHE A 146 -5.54 -9.53 -3.22
C PHE A 146 -4.06 -9.31 -3.53
N SER A 147 -3.69 -8.38 -4.39
CA SER A 147 -2.30 -8.10 -4.72
C SER A 147 -1.51 -7.67 -3.48
N ASP A 148 -2.10 -6.77 -2.69
CA ASP A 148 -1.59 -6.28 -1.42
C ASP A 148 -1.52 -7.37 -0.33
N ASP A 149 -2.57 -8.18 -0.23
CA ASP A 149 -2.66 -9.24 0.77
C ASP A 149 -1.57 -10.31 0.54
N VAL A 150 -1.40 -10.74 -0.72
CA VAL A 150 -0.38 -11.73 -1.10
C VAL A 150 1.02 -11.17 -0.88
N MET A 151 1.28 -9.92 -1.29
CA MET A 151 2.60 -9.30 -1.06
C MET A 151 2.93 -9.22 0.44
N CYS A 152 1.96 -8.82 1.28
CA CYS A 152 2.16 -8.78 2.72
C CYS A 152 2.54 -10.17 3.29
N GLU A 153 1.85 -11.23 2.84
CA GLU A 153 2.14 -12.60 3.29
C GLU A 153 3.50 -13.09 2.78
N ASP A 154 3.87 -12.78 1.54
CA ASP A 154 5.15 -13.15 0.96
C ASP A 154 6.34 -12.43 1.63
N LEU A 155 6.18 -11.16 1.99
CA LEU A 155 7.15 -10.43 2.79
C LEU A 155 7.36 -11.11 4.15
N MET A 156 6.27 -11.45 4.85
CA MET A 156 6.37 -12.16 6.14
C MET A 156 7.04 -13.54 5.99
N ALA A 157 6.75 -14.28 4.93
CA ALA A 157 7.40 -15.57 4.65
C ALA A 157 8.92 -15.44 4.41
N ARG A 158 9.40 -14.25 4.00
CA ARG A 158 10.83 -13.92 3.86
C ARG A 158 11.44 -13.30 5.12
N GLY A 159 10.67 -13.26 6.23
CA GLY A 159 11.12 -12.75 7.53
C GLY A 159 11.02 -11.23 7.67
N TYR A 160 10.33 -10.53 6.77
CA TYR A 160 9.99 -9.13 6.92
C TYR A 160 8.82 -8.95 7.88
N THR A 161 8.78 -7.81 8.55
CA THR A 161 7.64 -7.40 9.36
C THR A 161 6.97 -6.19 8.72
N ASN A 162 5.67 -6.29 8.41
CA ASN A 162 4.87 -5.16 7.99
C ASN A 162 4.39 -4.37 9.21
N PHE A 163 4.25 -3.06 9.06
CA PHE A 163 3.84 -2.18 10.16
C PHE A 163 2.71 -1.25 9.76
N MET A 164 1.85 -0.97 10.71
CA MET A 164 0.93 0.17 10.66
C MET A 164 1.59 1.36 11.33
N SER A 165 1.67 2.48 10.63
CA SER A 165 2.12 3.77 11.14
C SER A 165 0.99 4.52 11.84
N ARG A 166 1.32 5.54 12.62
CA ARG A 166 0.40 6.56 13.14
C ARG A 166 0.00 7.59 12.08
N SER A 167 0.74 7.65 10.98
CA SER A 167 0.46 8.51 9.84
C SER A 167 -0.97 8.31 9.32
N TYR A 168 -1.58 9.37 8.83
CA TYR A 168 -2.95 9.34 8.30
C TYR A 168 -3.03 9.99 6.94
N VAL A 169 -3.87 9.40 6.08
CA VAL A 169 -4.31 9.98 4.81
C VAL A 169 -5.84 9.94 4.73
N HIS A 170 -6.43 10.93 4.06
CA HIS A 170 -7.80 10.81 3.60
C HIS A 170 -7.82 10.00 2.30
N HIS A 171 -8.57 8.90 2.28
CA HIS A 171 -8.71 8.01 1.12
C HIS A 171 -10.16 8.09 0.64
N VAL A 172 -10.36 8.61 -0.56
CA VAL A 172 -11.70 8.76 -1.15
C VAL A 172 -12.35 7.40 -1.35
N GLY A 173 -11.56 6.43 -1.80
CA GLY A 173 -11.94 5.02 -1.90
C GLY A 173 -12.77 4.68 -3.13
N SER A 174 -12.48 3.49 -3.68
CA SER A 174 -13.25 2.84 -4.76
C SER A 174 -13.43 3.63 -6.06
N SER A 175 -12.66 4.69 -6.29
CA SER A 175 -12.79 5.52 -7.49
C SER A 175 -12.39 4.78 -8.77
N THR A 176 -11.47 3.81 -8.67
CA THR A 176 -10.95 3.04 -9.81
C THR A 176 -11.64 1.69 -9.99
N ILE A 177 -12.02 1.04 -8.90
CA ILE A 177 -12.58 -0.33 -8.92
C ILE A 177 -14.09 -0.31 -9.22
N GLY A 178 -14.77 0.81 -8.90
CA GLY A 178 -16.24 0.85 -8.97
C GLY A 178 -16.87 -0.20 -8.03
N GLY A 179 -18.17 -0.27 -7.94
CA GLY A 179 -18.86 -1.17 -7.02
C GLY A 179 -18.88 -2.66 -7.38
N ASP A 180 -18.04 -3.14 -8.33
CA ASP A 180 -18.08 -4.54 -8.79
C ASP A 180 -16.97 -5.39 -8.15
N GLU A 181 -16.99 -5.45 -6.81
CA GLU A 181 -16.07 -6.28 -6.02
C GLU A 181 -16.10 -7.75 -6.44
N LYS A 182 -17.30 -8.28 -6.78
CA LYS A 182 -17.47 -9.66 -7.19
C LYS A 182 -16.67 -9.99 -8.45
N LYS A 183 -16.69 -9.13 -9.46
CA LYS A 183 -15.93 -9.31 -10.70
C LYS A 183 -14.44 -9.36 -10.45
N HIS A 184 -13.91 -8.47 -9.61
CA HIS A 184 -12.49 -8.45 -9.27
C HIS A 184 -12.06 -9.66 -8.45
N PHE A 185 -12.93 -10.12 -7.53
CA PHE A 185 -12.74 -11.36 -6.79
C PHE A 185 -12.68 -12.56 -7.74
N GLU A 186 -13.69 -12.73 -8.60
CA GLU A 186 -13.75 -13.84 -9.56
C GLU A 186 -12.54 -13.83 -10.52
N ALA A 187 -12.08 -12.67 -10.94
CA ALA A 187 -10.90 -12.53 -11.80
C ALA A 187 -9.59 -12.95 -11.12
N ALA A 188 -9.48 -12.84 -9.79
CA ALA A 188 -8.31 -13.25 -9.03
C ALA A 188 -8.26 -14.76 -8.75
N LEU A 189 -9.41 -15.44 -8.71
CA LEU A 189 -9.50 -16.85 -8.32
C LEU A 189 -8.63 -17.81 -9.13
N PRO A 190 -8.54 -17.74 -10.48
CA PRO A 190 -7.70 -18.65 -11.25
C PRO A 190 -6.23 -18.55 -10.83
N TRP A 191 -5.70 -17.32 -10.74
CA TRP A 191 -4.32 -17.10 -10.33
C TRP A 191 -4.04 -17.59 -8.91
N LEU A 192 -4.95 -17.27 -7.95
CA LEU A 192 -4.82 -17.72 -6.56
C LEU A 192 -4.89 -19.25 -6.44
N THR A 193 -5.74 -19.91 -7.22
CA THR A 193 -5.87 -21.36 -7.23
C THR A 193 -4.58 -22.04 -7.70
N GLU A 194 -3.96 -21.49 -8.72
CA GLU A 194 -2.74 -22.02 -9.30
C GLU A 194 -1.50 -21.71 -8.46
N ASN A 195 -1.35 -20.46 -8.02
CA ASN A 195 -0.09 -19.95 -7.44
C ASN A 195 -0.11 -19.89 -5.91
N ARG A 196 -1.30 -19.76 -5.29
CA ARG A 196 -1.44 -19.59 -3.83
C ARG A 196 -2.64 -20.37 -3.26
N PRO A 197 -2.71 -21.69 -3.48
CA PRO A 197 -3.85 -22.51 -3.03
C PRO A 197 -4.05 -22.50 -1.51
N ASP A 198 -2.95 -22.38 -0.74
CA ASP A 198 -3.02 -22.32 0.72
C ASP A 198 -3.57 -20.97 1.22
N TYR A 199 -3.19 -19.86 0.58
CA TYR A 199 -3.75 -18.54 0.84
C TYR A 199 -5.26 -18.54 0.54
N LEU A 200 -5.65 -19.04 -0.63
CA LEU A 200 -7.06 -19.15 -1.03
C LEU A 200 -7.87 -19.94 0.00
N ARG A 201 -7.37 -21.08 0.44
CA ARG A 201 -8.02 -21.94 1.44
C ARG A 201 -8.15 -21.23 2.79
N LYS A 202 -7.06 -20.64 3.26
CA LYS A 202 -6.98 -20.00 4.59
C LYS A 202 -7.82 -18.72 4.67
N TRP A 203 -7.77 -17.85 3.67
CA TRP A 203 -8.30 -16.50 3.76
C TRP A 203 -9.58 -16.25 2.97
N VAL A 204 -9.75 -16.88 1.84
CA VAL A 204 -10.87 -16.63 0.94
C VAL A 204 -12.03 -17.57 1.23
N LEU A 205 -11.79 -18.88 1.25
CA LEU A 205 -12.85 -19.86 1.45
C LEU A 205 -13.40 -19.89 2.88
N SER A 206 -12.56 -19.58 3.89
CA SER A 206 -13.02 -19.50 5.27
C SER A 206 -14.02 -18.36 5.54
N ARG A 207 -14.03 -17.31 4.69
CA ARG A 207 -14.96 -16.17 4.81
C ARG A 207 -16.30 -16.38 4.11
N GLN A 208 -16.43 -17.42 3.30
CA GLN A 208 -17.71 -17.73 2.62
C GLN A 208 -18.70 -18.48 3.52
N HIS A 209 -18.31 -18.82 4.74
CA HIS A 209 -19.12 -19.54 5.72
C HIS A 209 -19.56 -18.71 6.92
N VAL A 210 -19.48 -17.36 6.83
CA VAL A 210 -19.96 -16.44 7.86
C VAL A 210 -21.14 -15.62 7.36
#